data_f178223b1984c1c56023d2f634827db1
#
_entry.id   f178223b1984c1c56023d2f634827db1
#
_cell.length_a   1.000
_cell.length_b   1.000
_cell.length_c   1.000
_cell.angle_alpha   90.00
_cell.angle_beta   90.00
_cell.angle_gamma   90.00
#
_symmetry.space_group_name_H-M   'P 1'
#
loop_
_entity.id
_entity.type
_entity.pdbx_description
1 polymer ?
#
loop_
_entity_poly.entity_id
_entity_poly.type
_entity_poly.pdbx_seq_one_letter_code
_entity_poly.pdbx_strand_id
1 'polypeptide(L)'
;YSSAASDVYKRQGYMSIDEILKALEKLPIANKKIYYSAYLNIDDENKIIDLCKNKGAKEIVKQVSASDIELSVSDNVLYKFDTPIVAVAGTGSFTQKFDLQLYLRKELLNLGYKVSQVGTRPYCEMFDFQSMPKWMFDSTYTDREKVYAFNHFLKMIELKEKPEVIIIGMPEGIIPFNEKHQQGFGLCAYEICSAVHPDYLIMSLYNGEYTQQFLDEMNNLTKYRLHVEIDDFYVSNYVPMSTSYKKEHMVFSYSENKKNGNMLFNIDDMKSDTWIKKLIDKLSMYSEYEVI
;
A
#
# COMPACT_ATOMS: atom_id res chain seq x y z
N TYR A 1 1.08 -10.09 16.68
CA TYR A 1 2.18 -9.57 15.85
C TYR A 1 2.93 -8.55 16.66
N SER A 2 4.21 -8.82 16.92
CA SER A 2 4.98 -8.04 17.87
C SER A 2 5.23 -6.61 17.37
N SER A 3 5.08 -5.66 18.28
CA SER A 3 5.43 -4.25 18.13
C SER A 3 6.85 -3.97 17.61
N ALA A 4 7.72 -4.97 17.58
CA ALA A 4 9.08 -4.84 17.07
C ALA A 4 9.14 -4.55 15.56
N ALA A 5 8.20 -5.07 14.76
CA ALA A 5 8.14 -4.74 13.34
C ALA A 5 7.72 -3.29 13.09
N SER A 6 6.87 -2.71 13.97
CA SER A 6 6.45 -1.33 13.87
C SER A 6 7.55 -0.32 14.23
N ASP A 7 8.47 -0.70 15.11
CA ASP A 7 9.55 0.19 15.56
C ASP A 7 10.67 0.33 14.53
N VAL A 8 10.89 -0.70 13.70
CA VAL A 8 11.84 -0.63 12.57
C VAL A 8 11.31 0.30 11.46
N TYR A 9 9.99 0.40 11.32
CA TYR A 9 9.34 1.24 10.29
C TYR A 9 9.21 2.73 10.66
N LYS A 10 9.45 3.11 11.91
CA LYS A 10 9.36 4.52 12.36
C LYS A 10 10.42 5.44 11.78
N ARG A 11 11.41 4.92 11.09
CA ARG A 11 12.45 5.67 10.41
C ARG A 11 12.39 5.36 8.91
N GLN A 12 11.75 6.21 8.14
CA GLN A 12 12.06 6.37 6.72
C GLN A 12 13.44 7.08 6.60
N GLY A 13 14.45 6.45 7.13
CA GLY A 13 15.85 6.77 6.98
C GLY A 13 16.54 5.43 6.93
N TYR A 14 17.45 5.25 6.02
CA TYR A 14 18.26 4.04 5.90
C TYR A 14 18.86 3.72 7.27
N MET A 15 18.36 2.66 7.91
CA MET A 15 19.04 2.13 9.09
C MET A 15 20.43 1.68 8.66
N SER A 16 21.45 2.12 9.37
CA SER A 16 22.80 1.58 9.15
C SER A 16 22.81 0.08 9.48
N ILE A 17 23.73 -0.66 8.86
CA ILE A 17 23.87 -2.09 9.17
C ILE A 17 24.07 -2.34 10.67
N ASP A 18 24.78 -1.45 11.36
CA ASP A 18 25.04 -1.55 12.80
C ASP A 18 23.76 -1.41 13.63
N GLU A 19 22.84 -0.55 13.20
CA GLU A 19 21.52 -0.40 13.85
C GLU A 19 20.65 -1.65 13.64
N ILE A 20 20.69 -2.23 12.44
CA ILE A 20 19.99 -3.49 12.12
C ILE A 20 20.55 -4.62 12.99
N LEU A 21 21.85 -4.79 13.04
CA LEU A 21 22.50 -5.83 13.84
C LEU A 21 22.17 -5.68 15.33
N LYS A 22 22.26 -4.46 15.89
CA LYS A 22 21.86 -4.17 17.27
C LYS A 22 20.39 -4.47 17.55
N ALA A 23 19.51 -4.24 16.60
CA ALA A 23 18.11 -4.59 16.73
C ALA A 23 17.92 -6.12 16.73
N LEU A 24 18.57 -6.83 15.81
CA LEU A 24 18.53 -8.30 15.71
C LEU A 24 19.12 -8.98 16.95
N GLU A 25 20.17 -8.42 17.57
CA GLU A 25 20.73 -8.93 18.81
C GLU A 25 19.70 -9.00 19.94
N LYS A 26 18.76 -8.07 20.00
CA LYS A 26 17.72 -8.00 21.03
C LYS A 26 16.53 -8.94 20.77
N LEU A 27 16.39 -9.46 19.55
CA LEU A 27 15.25 -10.31 19.21
C LEU A 27 15.45 -11.77 19.63
N PRO A 28 14.40 -12.48 20.08
CA PRO A 28 14.44 -13.91 20.36
C PRO A 28 14.36 -14.70 19.03
N ILE A 29 15.51 -14.95 18.41
CA ILE A 29 15.65 -15.55 17.07
C ILE A 29 15.69 -17.08 17.12
N ALA A 30 16.09 -17.69 18.23
CA ALA A 30 16.25 -19.14 18.35
C ALA A 30 14.99 -19.91 17.92
N ASN A 31 15.18 -20.91 17.06
CA ASN A 31 14.13 -21.75 16.48
C ASN A 31 13.07 -21.03 15.62
N LYS A 32 13.34 -19.77 15.21
CA LYS A 32 12.43 -19.03 14.34
C LYS A 32 12.90 -19.04 12.89
N LYS A 33 11.94 -18.95 11.99
CA LYS A 33 12.17 -18.67 10.58
C LYS A 33 12.26 -17.15 10.42
N ILE A 34 13.36 -16.66 9.85
CA ILE A 34 13.66 -15.24 9.66
C ILE A 34 13.48 -14.91 8.17
N TYR A 35 12.61 -13.96 7.88
CA TYR A 35 12.45 -13.40 6.54
C TYR A 35 13.02 -11.99 6.53
N TYR A 36 13.76 -11.65 5.49
CA TYR A 36 14.23 -10.30 5.27
C TYR A 36 14.10 -9.91 3.78
N SER A 37 13.80 -8.65 3.52
CA SER A 37 13.59 -8.08 2.19
C SER A 37 14.47 -6.86 1.93
N ALA A 38 15.54 -6.68 2.72
CA ALA A 38 16.43 -5.54 2.59
C ALA A 38 17.42 -5.73 1.43
N TYR A 39 17.67 -4.62 0.71
CA TYR A 39 18.75 -4.57 -0.27
C TYR A 39 20.05 -4.20 0.44
N LEU A 40 20.86 -5.21 0.64
CA LEU A 40 22.15 -5.10 1.29
C LEU A 40 23.24 -5.53 0.31
N ASN A 41 24.43 -4.97 0.44
CA ASN A 41 25.60 -5.55 -0.20
C ASN A 41 25.90 -6.92 0.42
N ILE A 42 26.68 -7.74 -0.27
CA ILE A 42 26.97 -9.13 0.13
C ILE A 42 27.60 -9.21 1.52
N ASP A 43 28.47 -8.27 1.88
CA ASP A 43 29.16 -8.29 3.18
C ASP A 43 28.19 -8.02 4.34
N ASP A 44 27.29 -7.08 4.18
CA ASP A 44 26.27 -6.73 5.18
C ASP A 44 25.20 -7.82 5.27
N GLU A 45 24.83 -8.42 4.14
CA GLU A 45 23.95 -9.57 4.12
C GLU A 45 24.53 -10.76 4.89
N ASN A 46 25.81 -11.08 4.67
CA ASN A 46 26.51 -12.14 5.39
C ASN A 46 26.54 -11.87 6.90
N LYS A 47 26.78 -10.64 7.35
CA LYS A 47 26.74 -10.29 8.79
C LYS A 47 25.38 -10.59 9.43
N ILE A 48 24.28 -10.28 8.73
CA ILE A 48 22.92 -10.59 9.21
C ILE A 48 22.70 -12.10 9.28
N ILE A 49 23.08 -12.81 8.22
CA ILE A 49 22.93 -14.27 8.15
C ILE A 49 23.71 -14.95 9.26
N ASP A 50 24.97 -14.55 9.47
CA ASP A 50 25.82 -15.13 10.49
C ASP A 50 25.30 -14.83 11.91
N LEU A 51 24.83 -13.62 12.17
CA LEU A 51 24.20 -13.28 13.44
C LEU A 51 22.94 -14.13 13.70
N CYS A 52 22.07 -14.26 12.70
CA CYS A 52 20.86 -15.07 12.83
C CYS A 52 21.16 -16.55 13.04
N LYS A 53 22.15 -17.12 12.32
CA LYS A 53 22.60 -18.50 12.51
C LYS A 53 23.18 -18.71 13.91
N ASN A 54 24.07 -17.82 14.37
CA ASN A 54 24.67 -17.87 15.70
C ASN A 54 23.64 -17.79 16.83
N LYS A 55 22.51 -17.12 16.58
CA LYS A 55 21.38 -17.05 17.51
C LYS A 55 20.40 -18.23 17.36
N GLY A 56 20.72 -19.23 16.55
CA GLY A 56 19.94 -20.45 16.40
C GLY A 56 18.67 -20.27 15.56
N ALA A 57 18.68 -19.42 14.56
CA ALA A 57 17.59 -19.33 13.59
C ALA A 57 17.36 -20.69 12.92
N LYS A 58 16.10 -21.11 12.81
CA LYS A 58 15.71 -22.36 12.14
C LYS A 58 15.92 -22.28 10.62
N GLU A 59 15.62 -21.13 10.06
CA GLU A 59 15.70 -20.86 8.62
C GLU A 59 15.87 -19.35 8.41
N ILE A 60 16.64 -18.98 7.40
CA ILE A 60 16.81 -17.59 6.99
C ILE A 60 16.48 -17.50 5.51
N VAL A 61 15.47 -16.72 5.16
CA VAL A 61 14.96 -16.60 3.80
C VAL A 61 15.08 -15.16 3.35
N LYS A 62 15.84 -14.95 2.28
CA LYS A 62 15.79 -13.69 1.54
C LYS A 62 14.52 -13.71 0.69
N GLN A 63 13.63 -12.81 0.97
CA GLN A 63 12.45 -12.61 0.14
C GLN A 63 12.86 -11.79 -1.07
N VAL A 64 12.89 -12.43 -2.23
CA VAL A 64 13.02 -11.73 -3.51
C VAL A 64 11.64 -11.17 -3.83
N SER A 65 11.51 -9.87 -3.81
CA SER A 65 10.27 -9.20 -4.15
C SER A 65 10.05 -9.24 -5.67
N ALA A 66 8.80 -9.32 -6.10
CA ALA A 66 8.41 -9.10 -7.50
C ALA A 66 8.87 -7.71 -8.00
N SER A 67 9.18 -6.81 -7.08
CA SER A 67 9.81 -5.52 -7.36
C SER A 67 11.19 -5.61 -8.05
N ASP A 68 11.81 -6.80 -8.10
CA ASP A 68 13.04 -7.05 -8.87
C ASP A 68 12.76 -7.43 -10.34
N ILE A 69 11.48 -7.48 -10.75
CA ILE A 69 11.11 -7.65 -12.14
C ILE A 69 11.62 -6.43 -12.92
N GLU A 70 12.43 -6.68 -13.95
CA GLU A 70 12.89 -5.64 -14.84
C GLU A 70 11.71 -4.99 -15.55
N LEU A 71 11.80 -3.67 -15.74
CA LEU A 71 10.82 -2.95 -16.52
C LEU A 71 10.91 -3.43 -17.97
N SER A 72 9.86 -4.09 -18.43
CA SER A 72 9.73 -4.54 -19.82
C SER A 72 8.46 -3.93 -20.41
N VAL A 73 8.65 -3.06 -21.41
CA VAL A 73 7.56 -2.50 -22.20
C VAL A 73 7.78 -2.93 -23.64
N SER A 74 7.04 -3.91 -24.09
CA SER A 74 7.16 -4.43 -25.46
C SER A 74 6.42 -3.57 -26.49
N ASP A 75 5.39 -2.84 -26.05
CA ASP A 75 4.58 -1.96 -26.87
C ASP A 75 3.99 -0.81 -26.03
N ASN A 76 3.53 0.24 -26.70
CA ASN A 76 2.90 1.40 -26.06
C ASN A 76 1.35 1.26 -26.07
N VAL A 77 0.85 0.10 -25.67
CA VAL A 77 -0.59 -0.19 -25.58
C VAL A 77 -1.00 -0.36 -24.12
N LEU A 78 -2.09 0.27 -23.73
CA LEU A 78 -2.74 0.02 -22.45
C LEU A 78 -3.80 -1.06 -22.62
N TYR A 79 -3.66 -2.14 -21.86
CA TYR A 79 -4.61 -3.24 -21.84
C TYR A 79 -5.80 -2.88 -20.93
N LYS A 80 -7.00 -3.24 -21.37
CA LYS A 80 -8.20 -3.20 -20.52
C LYS A 80 -8.20 -4.36 -19.55
N PHE A 81 -8.80 -4.13 -18.38
CA PHE A 81 -9.00 -5.15 -17.35
C PHE A 81 -10.45 -5.64 -17.38
N ASP A 82 -10.62 -6.94 -17.27
CA ASP A 82 -11.93 -7.59 -17.13
C ASP A 82 -12.28 -7.77 -15.65
N THR A 83 -11.27 -7.73 -14.79
CA THR A 83 -11.39 -7.89 -13.35
C THR A 83 -11.52 -6.51 -12.68
N PRO A 84 -12.54 -6.29 -11.82
CA PRO A 84 -12.69 -5.03 -11.11
C PRO A 84 -11.51 -4.73 -10.17
N ILE A 85 -11.14 -3.46 -10.13
CA ILE A 85 -9.96 -2.96 -9.41
C ILE A 85 -10.39 -2.06 -8.24
N VAL A 86 -10.00 -2.45 -7.03
CA VAL A 86 -10.16 -1.64 -5.80
C VAL A 86 -8.85 -0.98 -5.45
N ALA A 87 -8.81 0.33 -5.43
CA ALA A 87 -7.63 1.09 -5.06
C ALA A 87 -7.73 1.67 -3.65
N VAL A 88 -6.63 1.64 -2.92
CA VAL A 88 -6.50 2.24 -1.59
C VAL A 88 -5.45 3.35 -1.64
N ALA A 89 -5.90 4.59 -1.67
CA ALA A 89 -5.09 5.79 -1.59
C ALA A 89 -5.12 6.41 -0.20
N GLY A 90 -4.38 7.47 0.02
CA GLY A 90 -4.44 8.23 1.26
C GLY A 90 -3.92 9.63 1.12
N THR A 91 -4.35 10.52 2.00
CA THR A 91 -3.88 11.89 2.06
C THR A 91 -2.39 11.99 2.40
N GLY A 92 -1.82 10.92 2.98
CA GLY A 92 -0.40 10.89 3.30
C GLY A 92 0.12 9.51 3.70
N SER A 93 1.38 9.49 4.09
CA SER A 93 2.00 8.32 4.73
C SER A 93 1.40 8.10 6.13
N PHE A 94 1.42 6.85 6.62
CA PHE A 94 0.88 6.48 7.95
C PHE A 94 -0.63 6.67 8.14
N THR A 95 -1.42 6.68 7.08
CA THR A 95 -2.89 6.66 7.16
C THR A 95 -3.46 5.23 7.20
N GLN A 96 -2.71 4.23 7.63
CA GLN A 96 -3.09 2.81 7.74
C GLN A 96 -3.56 2.16 6.42
N LYS A 97 -3.15 2.69 5.27
CA LYS A 97 -3.51 2.13 3.96
C LYS A 97 -3.20 0.63 3.82
N PHE A 98 -2.05 0.20 4.37
CA PHE A 98 -1.64 -1.20 4.25
C PHE A 98 -2.50 -2.12 5.11
N ASP A 99 -2.82 -1.70 6.34
CA ASP A 99 -3.71 -2.46 7.23
C ASP A 99 -5.11 -2.58 6.61
N LEU A 100 -5.59 -1.51 5.99
CA LEU A 100 -6.85 -1.48 5.26
C LEU A 100 -6.85 -2.46 4.07
N GLN A 101 -5.77 -2.51 3.29
CA GLN A 101 -5.61 -3.47 2.19
C GLN A 101 -5.64 -4.92 2.68
N LEU A 102 -4.93 -5.22 3.77
CA LEU A 102 -4.93 -6.56 4.36
C LEU A 102 -6.31 -6.97 4.87
N TYR A 103 -7.02 -6.03 5.46
CA TYR A 103 -8.39 -6.27 5.92
C TYR A 103 -9.33 -6.56 4.75
N LEU A 104 -9.31 -5.73 3.71
CA LEU A 104 -10.06 -5.94 2.47
C LEU A 104 -9.82 -7.33 1.88
N ARG A 105 -8.54 -7.67 1.69
CA ARG A 105 -8.15 -8.98 1.17
C ARG A 105 -8.75 -10.11 2.01
N LYS A 106 -8.60 -10.00 3.33
CA LYS A 106 -9.10 -11.02 4.26
C LYS A 106 -10.61 -11.21 4.12
N GLU A 107 -11.37 -10.11 4.12
CA GLU A 107 -12.84 -10.19 4.04
C GLU A 107 -13.32 -10.74 2.69
N LEU A 108 -12.73 -10.31 1.58
CA LEU A 108 -13.07 -10.85 0.26
C LEU A 108 -12.72 -12.34 0.15
N LEU A 109 -11.57 -12.78 0.67
CA LEU A 109 -11.20 -14.19 0.71
C LEU A 109 -12.15 -15.01 1.60
N ASN A 110 -12.58 -14.47 2.75
CA ASN A 110 -13.56 -15.13 3.64
C ASN A 110 -14.92 -15.33 2.96
N LEU A 111 -15.28 -14.41 2.04
CA LEU A 111 -16.50 -14.53 1.24
C LEU A 111 -16.33 -15.45 0.01
N GLY A 112 -15.15 -16.02 -0.19
CA GLY A 112 -14.87 -16.99 -1.24
C GLY A 112 -14.35 -16.38 -2.55
N TYR A 113 -14.12 -15.06 -2.61
CA TYR A 113 -13.58 -14.43 -3.81
C TYR A 113 -12.10 -14.75 -4.00
N LYS A 114 -11.69 -14.89 -5.24
CA LYS A 114 -10.29 -14.99 -5.64
C LYS A 114 -9.69 -13.60 -5.79
N VAL A 115 -8.77 -13.25 -4.92
CA VAL A 115 -8.22 -11.89 -4.81
C VAL A 115 -6.75 -11.86 -5.19
N SER A 116 -6.40 -11.05 -6.18
CA SER A 116 -5.00 -10.62 -6.43
C SER A 116 -4.77 -9.26 -5.77
N GLN A 117 -3.53 -9.00 -5.39
CA GLN A 117 -3.19 -7.74 -4.74
C GLN A 117 -1.78 -7.27 -5.09
N VAL A 118 -1.63 -5.96 -5.25
CA VAL A 118 -0.34 -5.27 -5.30
C VAL A 118 -0.25 -4.29 -4.14
N GLY A 119 0.64 -4.58 -3.19
CA GLY A 119 0.81 -3.78 -1.99
C GLY A 119 2.05 -2.89 -2.05
N THR A 120 2.08 -1.88 -1.18
CA THR A 120 3.14 -0.86 -1.15
C THR A 120 4.36 -1.24 -0.32
N ARG A 121 4.38 -2.44 0.26
CA ARG A 121 5.48 -2.90 1.11
C ARG A 121 6.39 -3.85 0.35
N PRO A 122 7.72 -3.81 0.57
CA PRO A 122 8.68 -4.67 -0.14
C PRO A 122 8.66 -6.13 0.34
N TYR A 123 7.71 -6.50 1.19
CA TYR A 123 7.57 -7.83 1.76
C TYR A 123 6.14 -8.39 1.60
N CYS A 124 5.38 -7.88 0.63
CA CYS A 124 4.01 -8.33 0.39
C CYS A 124 3.92 -9.81 0.03
N GLU A 125 4.95 -10.36 -0.60
CA GLU A 125 5.05 -11.79 -0.95
C GLU A 125 4.99 -12.72 0.27
N MET A 126 5.29 -12.20 1.46
CA MET A 126 5.12 -12.94 2.72
C MET A 126 3.64 -13.14 3.09
N PHE A 127 2.75 -12.41 2.44
CA PHE A 127 1.29 -12.47 2.61
C PHE A 127 0.60 -13.04 1.36
N ASP A 128 1.36 -13.72 0.50
CA ASP A 128 0.88 -14.34 -0.74
C ASP A 128 0.26 -13.35 -1.74
N PHE A 129 0.86 -12.15 -1.87
CA PHE A 129 0.52 -11.19 -2.93
C PHE A 129 1.74 -10.35 -3.33
N GLN A 130 1.63 -9.59 -4.39
CA GLN A 130 2.75 -8.90 -5.04
C GLN A 130 3.12 -7.59 -4.33
N SER A 131 4.40 -7.28 -4.26
CA SER A 131 4.88 -5.94 -3.91
C SER A 131 4.83 -5.00 -5.12
N MET A 132 4.66 -3.70 -4.84
CA MET A 132 4.81 -2.66 -5.86
C MET A 132 6.21 -2.76 -6.49
N PRO A 133 6.33 -2.81 -7.82
CA PRO A 133 7.62 -2.87 -8.50
C PRO A 133 8.51 -1.68 -8.16
N LYS A 134 9.81 -1.92 -7.98
CA LYS A 134 10.78 -0.87 -7.61
C LYS A 134 10.92 0.22 -8.65
N TRP A 135 10.82 -0.13 -9.93
CA TRP A 135 10.94 0.84 -11.00
C TRP A 135 9.85 1.92 -10.95
N MET A 136 8.72 1.68 -10.24
CA MET A 136 7.74 2.74 -9.96
C MET A 136 8.34 3.89 -9.15
N PHE A 137 9.38 3.64 -8.35
CA PHE A 137 10.06 4.64 -7.51
C PHE A 137 11.40 5.10 -8.10
N ASP A 138 11.80 4.55 -9.23
CA ASP A 138 13.07 4.84 -9.87
C ASP A 138 12.92 6.05 -10.80
N SER A 139 13.72 7.09 -10.56
CA SER A 139 13.74 8.32 -11.37
C SER A 139 14.41 8.18 -12.73
N THR A 140 15.05 7.04 -13.01
CA THR A 140 15.66 6.77 -14.34
C THR A 140 14.61 6.47 -15.41
N TYR A 141 13.40 6.06 -14.99
CA TYR A 141 12.29 5.81 -15.90
C TYR A 141 11.34 7.00 -15.95
N THR A 142 10.84 7.31 -17.15
CA THR A 142 9.84 8.35 -17.34
C THR A 142 8.47 7.92 -16.82
N ASP A 143 7.60 8.87 -16.43
CA ASP A 143 6.24 8.59 -15.98
C ASP A 143 5.46 7.77 -17.02
N ARG A 144 5.68 8.07 -18.32
CA ARG A 144 5.08 7.33 -19.43
C ARG A 144 5.50 5.85 -19.42
N GLU A 145 6.78 5.56 -19.27
CA GLU A 145 7.28 4.17 -19.19
C GLU A 145 6.69 3.43 -17.99
N LYS A 146 6.61 4.10 -16.85
CA LYS A 146 6.00 3.52 -15.62
C LYS A 146 4.52 3.21 -15.82
N VAL A 147 3.76 4.10 -16.45
CA VAL A 147 2.34 3.89 -16.74
C VAL A 147 2.13 2.63 -17.59
N TYR A 148 2.83 2.50 -18.71
CA TYR A 148 2.72 1.31 -19.56
C TYR A 148 3.19 0.05 -18.85
N ALA A 149 4.34 0.11 -18.18
CA ALA A 149 4.90 -1.04 -17.47
C ALA A 149 3.99 -1.52 -16.34
N PHE A 150 3.36 -0.58 -15.60
CA PHE A 150 2.45 -0.97 -14.51
C PHE A 150 1.16 -1.59 -15.05
N ASN A 151 0.62 -1.07 -16.16
CA ASN A 151 -0.53 -1.68 -16.83
C ASN A 151 -0.19 -3.12 -17.28
N HIS A 152 0.95 -3.34 -17.94
CA HIS A 152 1.37 -4.66 -18.37
C HIS A 152 1.64 -5.61 -17.20
N PHE A 153 2.30 -5.12 -16.14
CA PHE A 153 2.54 -5.88 -14.93
C PHE A 153 1.22 -6.38 -14.29
N LEU A 154 0.25 -5.49 -14.16
CA LEU A 154 -1.05 -5.85 -13.58
C LEU A 154 -1.86 -6.77 -14.50
N LYS A 155 -1.81 -6.56 -15.83
CA LYS A 155 -2.46 -7.45 -16.80
C LYS A 155 -1.86 -8.86 -16.77
N MET A 156 -0.56 -9.00 -16.56
CA MET A 156 0.08 -10.31 -16.38
C MET A 156 -0.39 -11.01 -15.10
N ILE A 157 -0.60 -10.27 -14.00
CA ILE A 157 -1.19 -10.82 -12.77
C ILE A 157 -2.62 -11.31 -13.08
N GLU A 158 -3.44 -10.49 -13.72
CA GLU A 158 -4.81 -10.86 -14.08
C GLU A 158 -4.86 -12.15 -14.90
N LEU A 159 -4.07 -12.25 -15.97
CA LEU A 159 -4.03 -13.40 -16.85
C LEU A 159 -3.54 -14.67 -16.14
N LYS A 160 -2.52 -14.54 -15.28
CA LYS A 160 -1.90 -15.67 -14.59
C LYS A 160 -2.74 -16.15 -13.42
N GLU A 161 -3.21 -15.22 -12.60
CA GLU A 161 -3.91 -15.53 -11.36
C GLU A 161 -5.41 -15.69 -11.56
N LYS A 162 -5.98 -15.06 -12.59
CA LYS A 162 -7.43 -15.02 -12.90
C LYS A 162 -8.25 -14.69 -11.65
N PRO A 163 -8.03 -13.52 -11.07
CA PRO A 163 -8.77 -13.08 -9.87
C PRO A 163 -10.18 -12.63 -10.24
N GLU A 164 -11.04 -12.55 -9.22
CA GLU A 164 -12.36 -11.93 -9.31
C GLU A 164 -12.33 -10.47 -8.83
N VAL A 165 -11.29 -10.10 -8.06
CA VAL A 165 -11.03 -8.73 -7.62
C VAL A 165 -9.51 -8.49 -7.54
N ILE A 166 -9.07 -7.32 -7.96
CA ILE A 166 -7.69 -6.86 -7.79
C ILE A 166 -7.65 -5.70 -6.79
N ILE A 167 -6.82 -5.81 -5.76
CA ILE A 167 -6.59 -4.72 -4.80
C ILE A 167 -5.25 -4.05 -5.10
N ILE A 168 -5.23 -2.72 -5.21
CA ILE A 168 -4.01 -1.94 -5.41
C ILE A 168 -3.82 -0.94 -4.28
N GLY A 169 -2.68 -1.00 -3.60
CA GLY A 169 -2.26 0.04 -2.67
C GLY A 169 -1.53 1.16 -3.40
N MET A 170 -1.93 2.41 -3.17
CA MET A 170 -1.20 3.57 -3.69
C MET A 170 -0.14 4.01 -2.68
N PRO A 171 1.14 4.08 -3.09
CA PRO A 171 2.21 4.57 -2.23
C PRO A 171 2.03 6.05 -1.90
N GLU A 172 2.69 6.51 -0.85
CA GLU A 172 2.78 7.91 -0.44
C GLU A 172 1.43 8.59 -0.16
N GLY A 173 1.38 9.91 -0.27
CA GLY A 173 0.18 10.72 -0.14
C GLY A 173 -0.20 11.36 -1.48
N ILE A 174 -1.50 11.56 -1.70
CA ILE A 174 -1.97 12.22 -2.94
C ILE A 174 -1.89 13.75 -2.85
N ILE A 175 -1.72 14.29 -1.65
CA ILE A 175 -1.55 15.72 -1.40
C ILE A 175 -0.32 15.96 -0.52
N PRO A 176 0.31 17.14 -0.59
CA PRO A 176 1.32 17.56 0.37
C PRO A 176 0.73 17.62 1.77
N PHE A 177 1.50 17.21 2.77
CA PHE A 177 1.10 17.42 4.15
C PHE A 177 1.27 18.90 4.57
N ASN A 178 2.39 19.50 4.17
CA ASN A 178 2.70 20.92 4.31
C ASN A 178 3.86 21.29 3.36
N GLU A 179 4.32 22.53 3.41
CA GLU A 179 5.41 23.04 2.55
C GLU A 179 6.72 22.23 2.65
N LYS A 180 6.99 21.58 3.79
CA LYS A 180 8.21 20.80 4.02
C LYS A 180 8.04 19.30 3.70
N HIS A 181 6.84 18.76 3.83
CA HIS A 181 6.53 17.35 3.68
C HIS A 181 5.59 17.13 2.51
N GLN A 182 6.16 17.05 1.31
CA GLN A 182 5.43 17.01 0.05
C GLN A 182 4.83 15.63 -0.29
N GLN A 183 5.31 14.57 0.34
CA GLN A 183 4.75 13.21 0.21
C GLN A 183 4.59 12.73 -1.25
N GLY A 184 5.63 12.92 -2.08
CA GLY A 184 5.64 12.46 -3.46
C GLY A 184 4.68 13.18 -4.40
N PHE A 185 4.02 14.25 -3.96
CA PHE A 185 3.09 15.08 -4.75
C PHE A 185 1.92 14.33 -5.39
N GLY A 186 1.67 13.09 -5.00
CA GLY A 186 0.66 12.22 -5.61
C GLY A 186 1.04 11.73 -7.01
N LEU A 187 2.31 11.79 -7.40
CA LEU A 187 2.77 11.36 -8.73
C LEU A 187 2.53 9.87 -8.94
N CYS A 188 2.91 9.04 -7.97
CA CYS A 188 2.71 7.60 -8.10
C CYS A 188 1.23 7.21 -8.19
N ALA A 189 0.34 7.91 -7.48
CA ALA A 189 -1.11 7.72 -7.61
C ALA A 189 -1.60 8.10 -9.01
N TYR A 190 -1.06 9.18 -9.58
CA TYR A 190 -1.36 9.59 -10.96
C TYR A 190 -0.89 8.55 -11.99
N GLU A 191 0.35 8.05 -11.86
CA GLU A 191 0.90 6.99 -12.72
C GLU A 191 0.03 5.71 -12.66
N ILE A 192 -0.36 5.28 -11.46
CA ILE A 192 -1.20 4.09 -11.24
C ILE A 192 -2.59 4.31 -11.86
N CYS A 193 -3.27 5.42 -11.57
CA CYS A 193 -4.59 5.68 -12.12
C CYS A 193 -4.58 5.89 -13.65
N SER A 194 -3.46 6.37 -14.20
CA SER A 194 -3.28 6.47 -15.66
C SER A 194 -3.02 5.11 -16.32
N ALA A 195 -2.43 4.19 -15.58
CA ALA A 195 -2.17 2.82 -16.05
C ALA A 195 -3.43 1.95 -15.98
N VAL A 196 -4.21 2.09 -14.91
CA VAL A 196 -5.40 1.30 -14.63
C VAL A 196 -6.49 2.22 -14.06
N HIS A 197 -7.70 2.11 -14.54
CA HIS A 197 -8.82 2.90 -13.99
C HIS A 197 -9.47 2.12 -12.84
N PRO A 198 -9.23 2.50 -11.57
CA PRO A 198 -9.88 1.83 -10.45
C PRO A 198 -11.40 1.98 -10.50
N ASP A 199 -12.11 0.90 -10.24
CA ASP A 199 -13.57 0.83 -10.19
C ASP A 199 -14.12 1.25 -8.83
N TYR A 200 -13.25 1.19 -7.81
CA TYR A 200 -13.55 1.60 -6.44
C TYR A 200 -12.32 2.25 -5.80
N LEU A 201 -12.46 3.47 -5.29
CA LEU A 201 -11.38 4.19 -4.62
C LEU A 201 -11.72 4.43 -3.16
N ILE A 202 -10.87 3.93 -2.26
CA ILE A 202 -10.93 4.24 -0.84
C ILE A 202 -9.85 5.26 -0.51
N MET A 203 -10.25 6.40 0.06
CA MET A 203 -9.34 7.45 0.51
C MET A 203 -9.10 7.37 2.01
N SER A 204 -7.89 7.06 2.40
CA SER A 204 -7.48 6.98 3.79
C SER A 204 -6.99 8.33 4.32
N LEU A 205 -7.58 8.77 5.42
CA LEU A 205 -7.33 10.04 6.09
C LEU A 205 -6.59 9.83 7.42
N TYR A 206 -5.91 10.86 7.91
CA TYR A 206 -5.44 10.88 9.29
C TYR A 206 -6.60 10.92 10.28
N ASN A 207 -6.35 10.58 11.54
CA ASN A 207 -7.35 10.77 12.60
C ASN A 207 -7.60 12.27 12.82
N GLY A 208 -8.86 12.69 12.69
CA GLY A 208 -9.29 14.06 12.79
C GLY A 208 -10.75 14.25 12.43
N GLU A 209 -11.22 15.48 12.58
CA GLU A 209 -12.56 15.90 12.17
C GLU A 209 -12.49 16.49 10.77
N TYR A 210 -13.41 16.09 9.90
CA TYR A 210 -13.45 16.51 8.50
C TYR A 210 -14.81 17.12 8.19
N THR A 211 -14.79 18.29 7.55
CA THR A 211 -16.01 18.95 7.06
C THR A 211 -16.43 18.31 5.73
N GLN A 212 -17.73 18.42 5.39
CA GLN A 212 -18.23 18.02 4.09
C GLN A 212 -17.49 18.72 2.96
N GLN A 213 -17.22 20.01 3.11
CA GLN A 213 -16.44 20.78 2.13
C GLN A 213 -15.06 20.14 1.84
N PHE A 214 -14.34 19.71 2.86
CA PHE A 214 -13.05 19.03 2.66
C PHE A 214 -13.20 17.72 1.88
N LEU A 215 -14.22 16.93 2.17
CA LEU A 215 -14.48 15.67 1.47
C LEU A 215 -14.83 15.92 0.00
N ASP A 216 -15.63 16.94 -0.28
CA ASP A 216 -15.99 17.34 -1.64
C ASP A 216 -14.77 17.87 -2.42
N GLU A 217 -13.89 18.64 -1.77
CA GLU A 217 -12.63 19.12 -2.36
C GLU A 217 -11.69 17.95 -2.69
N MET A 218 -11.59 16.97 -1.79
CA MET A 218 -10.79 15.75 -2.04
C MET A 218 -11.35 14.94 -3.20
N ASN A 219 -12.67 14.77 -3.28
CA ASN A 219 -13.31 14.07 -4.38
C ASN A 219 -13.11 14.82 -5.72
N ASN A 220 -13.24 16.13 -5.75
CA ASN A 220 -12.93 16.93 -6.92
C ASN A 220 -11.46 16.81 -7.35
N LEU A 221 -10.53 16.80 -6.39
CA LEU A 221 -9.11 16.62 -6.67
C LEU A 221 -8.85 15.27 -7.37
N THR A 222 -9.38 14.17 -6.84
CA THR A 222 -9.19 12.85 -7.43
C THR A 222 -9.89 12.73 -8.79
N LYS A 223 -11.10 13.26 -8.92
CA LYS A 223 -11.86 13.27 -10.16
C LYS A 223 -11.11 13.99 -11.30
N TYR A 224 -10.57 15.17 -11.04
CA TYR A 224 -9.92 15.97 -12.09
C TYR A 224 -8.45 15.64 -12.29
N ARG A 225 -7.76 15.12 -11.28
CA ARG A 225 -6.34 14.80 -11.36
C ARG A 225 -6.06 13.33 -11.65
N LEU A 226 -6.85 12.44 -11.07
CA LEU A 226 -6.65 10.99 -11.18
C LEU A 226 -7.71 10.31 -12.05
N HIS A 227 -8.73 11.06 -12.50
CA HIS A 227 -9.88 10.56 -13.27
C HIS A 227 -10.68 9.47 -12.55
N VAL A 228 -10.73 9.52 -11.20
CA VAL A 228 -11.47 8.58 -10.37
C VAL A 228 -12.16 9.32 -9.22
N GLU A 229 -13.40 8.94 -8.92
CA GLU A 229 -14.16 9.47 -7.78
C GLU A 229 -13.88 8.63 -6.53
N ILE A 230 -13.93 9.27 -5.35
CA ILE A 230 -13.77 8.57 -4.08
C ILE A 230 -15.10 7.93 -3.68
N ASP A 231 -15.08 6.63 -3.44
CA ASP A 231 -16.25 5.88 -3.00
C ASP A 231 -16.46 5.88 -1.50
N ASP A 232 -15.35 5.79 -0.78
CA ASP A 232 -15.34 5.79 0.67
C ASP A 232 -14.15 6.52 1.25
N PHE A 233 -14.37 7.15 2.40
CA PHE A 233 -13.31 7.76 3.21
C PHE A 233 -13.08 6.94 4.47
N TYR A 234 -11.86 6.44 4.62
CA TYR A 234 -11.40 5.71 5.81
C TYR A 234 -10.60 6.64 6.72
N VAL A 235 -10.94 6.71 8.00
CA VAL A 235 -10.20 7.49 8.99
C VAL A 235 -9.32 6.58 9.83
N SER A 236 -8.01 6.79 9.74
CA SER A 236 -7.01 6.02 10.46
C SER A 236 -6.94 6.38 11.95
N ASN A 237 -6.21 5.58 12.73
CA ASN A 237 -5.94 5.85 14.14
C ASN A 237 -4.67 6.70 14.35
N TYR A 238 -4.05 7.22 13.30
CA TYR A 238 -2.82 8.01 13.40
C TYR A 238 -3.07 9.50 13.29
N VAL A 239 -2.57 10.25 14.29
CA VAL A 239 -2.61 11.70 14.36
C VAL A 239 -1.21 12.24 14.09
N PRO A 240 -1.02 13.13 13.10
CA PRO A 240 0.25 13.81 12.92
C PRO A 240 0.52 14.77 14.09
N MET A 241 1.70 14.66 14.69
CA MET A 241 2.10 15.46 15.84
C MET A 241 2.48 16.89 15.41
N SER A 242 2.02 17.90 16.13
CA SER A 242 2.35 19.31 15.85
C SER A 242 3.84 19.60 15.84
N THR A 243 4.64 18.86 16.63
CA THR A 243 6.11 18.95 16.65
C THR A 243 6.74 18.46 15.35
N SER A 244 6.02 17.70 14.52
CA SER A 244 6.53 17.21 13.25
C SER A 244 6.78 18.32 12.22
N TYR A 245 6.10 19.45 12.33
CA TYR A 245 6.31 20.62 11.46
C TYR A 245 7.71 21.21 11.52
N LYS A 246 8.43 21.01 12.65
CA LYS A 246 9.79 21.53 12.86
C LYS A 246 10.89 20.49 12.63
N LYS A 247 10.52 19.23 12.45
CA LYS A 247 11.46 18.11 12.26
C LYS A 247 11.59 17.76 10.80
N GLU A 248 12.72 17.19 10.42
CA GLU A 248 12.93 16.62 9.08
C GLU A 248 12.01 15.42 8.81
N HIS A 249 11.57 14.74 9.87
CA HIS A 249 10.69 13.56 9.79
C HIS A 249 9.36 13.85 10.47
N MET A 250 8.27 13.40 9.86
CA MET A 250 6.95 13.44 10.46
C MET A 250 6.87 12.44 11.63
N VAL A 251 6.26 12.88 12.72
CA VAL A 251 6.00 12.06 13.89
C VAL A 251 4.50 11.89 14.05
N PHE A 252 4.07 10.69 14.39
CA PHE A 252 2.65 10.35 14.55
C PHE A 252 2.42 9.75 15.92
N SER A 253 1.26 10.05 16.51
CA SER A 253 0.72 9.35 17.67
C SER A 253 -0.43 8.45 17.26
N TYR A 254 -0.59 7.35 17.97
CA TYR A 254 -1.77 6.51 17.86
C TYR A 254 -2.86 7.01 18.80
N SER A 255 -4.07 7.18 18.30
CA SER A 255 -5.24 7.57 19.06
C SER A 255 -6.45 6.81 18.53
N GLU A 256 -7.19 6.16 19.41
CA GLU A 256 -8.43 5.50 19.00
C GLU A 256 -9.38 6.51 18.36
N ASN A 257 -9.96 6.11 17.26
CA ASN A 257 -10.80 6.99 16.47
C ASN A 257 -12.18 7.14 17.10
N LYS A 258 -12.61 8.38 17.36
CA LYS A 258 -14.00 8.68 17.71
C LYS A 258 -14.74 8.98 16.41
N LYS A 259 -15.83 8.25 16.15
CA LYS A 259 -16.67 8.43 14.96
C LYS A 259 -17.10 9.87 14.80
N ASN A 260 -16.86 10.43 13.63
CA ASN A 260 -17.37 11.74 13.21
C ASN A 260 -18.09 11.61 11.87
N GLY A 261 -19.41 11.50 11.94
CA GLY A 261 -20.30 11.60 10.78
C GLY A 261 -20.59 10.29 10.02
N ASN A 262 -21.63 10.31 9.20
CA ASN A 262 -22.18 9.15 8.48
C ASN A 262 -21.42 8.78 7.19
N MET A 263 -20.48 9.61 6.73
CA MET A 263 -19.73 9.40 5.48
C MET A 263 -18.31 8.88 5.70
N LEU A 264 -17.87 8.80 6.95
CA LEU A 264 -16.55 8.34 7.32
C LEU A 264 -16.66 7.00 8.02
N PHE A 265 -15.82 6.05 7.64
CA PHE A 265 -15.73 4.78 8.33
C PHE A 265 -14.33 4.57 8.95
N ASN A 266 -14.27 3.77 9.98
CA ASN A 266 -13.04 3.35 10.65
C ASN A 266 -12.96 1.82 10.64
N ILE A 267 -11.93 1.25 11.26
CA ILE A 267 -11.71 -0.20 11.31
C ILE A 267 -12.85 -0.97 11.99
N ASP A 268 -13.59 -0.34 12.90
CA ASP A 268 -14.72 -1.00 13.58
C ASP A 268 -15.96 -1.02 12.67
N ASP A 269 -16.16 0.01 11.86
CA ASP A 269 -17.23 0.05 10.86
C ASP A 269 -17.01 -0.99 9.76
N MET A 270 -15.75 -1.24 9.39
CA MET A 270 -15.39 -2.28 8.42
C MET A 270 -15.72 -3.69 8.89
N LYS A 271 -15.79 -3.93 10.20
CA LYS A 271 -16.22 -5.22 10.76
C LYS A 271 -17.71 -5.48 10.55
N SER A 272 -18.46 -4.49 10.08
CA SER A 272 -19.86 -4.66 9.73
C SER A 272 -20.03 -5.26 8.34
N ASP A 273 -20.87 -6.28 8.20
CA ASP A 273 -21.21 -6.90 6.91
C ASP A 273 -21.78 -5.90 5.88
N THR A 274 -22.30 -4.76 6.35
CA THR A 274 -22.92 -3.73 5.52
C THR A 274 -21.94 -3.03 4.59
N TRP A 275 -20.73 -2.76 5.08
CA TRP A 275 -19.72 -2.05 4.29
C TRP A 275 -19.18 -2.92 3.15
N ILE A 276 -18.80 -4.16 3.46
CA ILE A 276 -18.26 -5.07 2.43
C ILE A 276 -19.32 -5.41 1.37
N LYS A 277 -20.61 -5.51 1.76
CA LYS A 277 -21.71 -5.67 0.81
C LYS A 277 -21.83 -4.49 -0.15
N LYS A 278 -21.79 -3.25 0.35
CA LYS A 278 -21.79 -2.03 -0.49
C LYS A 278 -20.68 -2.07 -1.55
N LEU A 279 -19.47 -2.47 -1.14
CA LEU A 279 -18.33 -2.60 -2.04
C LEU A 279 -18.62 -3.66 -3.12
N ILE A 280 -19.06 -4.85 -2.71
CA ILE A 280 -19.37 -5.95 -3.64
C ILE A 280 -20.51 -5.56 -4.61
N ASP A 281 -21.58 -4.96 -4.11
CA ASP A 281 -22.71 -4.52 -4.94
C ASP A 281 -22.24 -3.54 -6.03
N LYS A 282 -21.35 -2.60 -5.67
CA LYS A 282 -20.80 -1.68 -6.67
C LYS A 282 -19.90 -2.40 -7.68
N LEU A 283 -19.01 -3.30 -7.24
CA LEU A 283 -18.14 -4.05 -8.15
C LEU A 283 -18.94 -4.98 -9.09
N SER A 284 -20.05 -5.54 -8.62
CA SER A 284 -20.92 -6.40 -9.42
C SER A 284 -21.60 -5.67 -10.58
N MET A 285 -21.84 -4.35 -10.45
CA MET A 285 -22.43 -3.55 -11.50
C MET A 285 -21.55 -3.45 -12.76
N TYR A 286 -20.23 -3.63 -12.63
CA TYR A 286 -19.30 -3.62 -13.78
C TYR A 286 -19.45 -4.82 -14.70
N SER A 287 -19.89 -5.96 -14.18
CA SER A 287 -20.14 -7.16 -15.00
C SER A 287 -21.38 -7.04 -15.88
N GLU A 288 -22.27 -6.07 -15.62
CA GLU A 288 -23.52 -5.87 -16.38
C GLU A 288 -23.39 -4.85 -17.51
N TYR A 289 -22.28 -4.09 -17.61
CA TYR A 289 -22.11 -3.01 -18.59
C TYR A 289 -21.32 -3.38 -19.83
N GLU A 290 -20.95 -4.64 -20.05
CA GLU A 290 -20.32 -5.10 -21.29
C GLU A 290 -21.35 -5.50 -22.36
N VAL A 291 -22.22 -4.60 -22.73
CA VAL A 291 -22.94 -4.71 -24.03
C VAL A 291 -23.15 -3.33 -24.62
N ILE A 292 -22.11 -2.76 -25.21
CA ILE A 292 -22.26 -1.88 -26.38
C ILE A 292 -21.01 -2.02 -27.25
#